data_79d4f1dc44d8f11fe1c9407a9ef82e98
#
_entry.id   79d4f1dc44d8f11fe1c9407a9ef82e98
#
_cell.length_a   1.000
_cell.length_b   1.000
_cell.length_c   1.000
_cell.angle_alpha   90.00
_cell.angle_beta   90.00
_cell.angle_gamma   90.00
#
_symmetry.space_group_name_H-M   'P 1'
#
loop_
_entity.id
_entity.type
_entity.pdbx_description
1 polymer ?
#
loop_
_entity_poly.entity_id
_entity_poly.type
_entity_poly.pdbx_seq_one_letter_code
_entity_poly.pdbx_strand_id
1 'polypeptide(L)'
;MSESSPTNPAASIPDADKPKIELQDEIVATEHIARIGGSEIVYTATTGRIVMKDEAGKAQATVFFIAYTRKNSEDMQRRPILFSFNGGPGSSSVWLHLGLLGPRRVLAGDAGQLAPPPYQLVDNDYSLLDWADIVFIDPVSTGYSRAAPGEEAKQFHGLERDIESVGEFIRLYVTRYKRWGSPKFLIGESYGTTRAAGLAGHLQSRHGMYLNGLLLISSVLNFQTIEFEPGNDLPYVLFLPTYAATAWHHGRLGADLQADLQKTIQEASTFAAGDYAHALFQGSALPAETHADIVRRVARYTGLSEAYVEASNLRIEIFRFCKELLRETRRTVGRLDSRFIGLDRDAAGERGENDPSYAAIQGAYSSAMNAYVREELAFASDLPYAVLTGLYETWDYSKHQNKYVDLSETLRASITQNPFLKVFIANGYYDLATPFFATDYTVNHLHLEATLRDHVRMAYYAAGHMMYVHEDSLAQLRIDMIDFLNDTLTTR
;
A
#
# COMPACT_ATOMS: atom_id res chain seq x y z
N MET A 1 -79.01 0.87 10.45
CA MET A 1 -78.90 0.17 9.16
C MET A 1 -77.88 0.89 8.36
N SER A 2 -76.68 0.39 8.34
CA SER A 2 -75.61 0.81 7.40
C SER A 2 -74.79 -0.43 7.06
N GLU A 3 -74.95 -0.83 5.84
CA GLU A 3 -74.29 -2.01 5.26
C GLU A 3 -72.81 -1.81 5.15
N SER A 4 -72.04 -2.77 5.63
CA SER A 4 -70.60 -2.89 5.46
C SER A 4 -70.33 -3.70 4.19
N SER A 5 -69.65 -3.07 3.20
CA SER A 5 -69.15 -3.75 2.02
C SER A 5 -67.84 -4.53 2.36
N PRO A 6 -67.64 -5.73 1.82
CA PRO A 6 -66.41 -6.51 2.06
C PRO A 6 -65.31 -6.02 1.16
N THR A 7 -64.16 -5.66 1.77
CA THR A 7 -62.88 -5.40 1.06
C THR A 7 -62.29 -6.74 0.64
N ASN A 8 -62.11 -6.88 -0.67
CA ASN A 8 -61.43 -7.99 -1.32
C ASN A 8 -59.89 -7.87 -1.09
N PRO A 9 -59.18 -8.89 -0.58
CA PRO A 9 -57.72 -8.84 -0.50
C PRO A 9 -57.11 -9.00 -1.90
N ALA A 10 -56.42 -7.99 -2.32
CA ALA A 10 -55.60 -8.05 -3.54
C ALA A 10 -54.58 -9.19 -3.42
N ALA A 11 -54.73 -10.18 -4.28
CA ALA A 11 -53.75 -11.27 -4.42
C ALA A 11 -52.39 -10.68 -4.85
N SER A 12 -51.37 -10.84 -4.00
CA SER A 12 -49.99 -10.58 -4.36
C SER A 12 -49.57 -11.55 -5.48
N ILE A 13 -49.32 -11.01 -6.66
CA ILE A 13 -48.70 -11.74 -7.78
C ILE A 13 -47.31 -12.18 -7.30
N PRO A 14 -46.96 -13.47 -7.37
CA PRO A 14 -45.60 -13.92 -7.07
C PRO A 14 -44.64 -13.24 -8.04
N ASP A 15 -43.57 -12.69 -7.53
CA ASP A 15 -42.45 -12.11 -8.31
C ASP A 15 -41.61 -13.25 -8.93
N ALA A 16 -42.25 -14.00 -9.84
CA ALA A 16 -41.68 -15.12 -10.54
C ALA A 16 -41.32 -14.67 -11.97
N ASP A 17 -40.04 -14.91 -12.32
CA ASP A 17 -39.43 -14.79 -13.66
C ASP A 17 -39.05 -13.39 -14.14
N LYS A 18 -38.16 -12.72 -13.41
CA LYS A 18 -37.13 -11.94 -14.07
C LYS A 18 -36.01 -12.91 -14.44
N PRO A 19 -35.60 -12.97 -15.73
CA PRO A 19 -34.48 -13.82 -16.12
C PRO A 19 -33.28 -13.47 -15.26
N LYS A 20 -32.72 -14.42 -14.50
CA LYS A 20 -31.45 -14.25 -13.80
C LYS A 20 -30.40 -14.00 -14.89
N ILE A 21 -30.02 -12.75 -15.07
CA ILE A 21 -28.87 -12.39 -15.92
C ILE A 21 -27.67 -13.08 -15.29
N GLU A 22 -27.19 -14.15 -15.90
CA GLU A 22 -25.97 -14.82 -15.46
C GLU A 22 -24.80 -13.90 -15.75
N LEU A 23 -24.08 -13.50 -14.68
CA LEU A 23 -22.87 -12.72 -14.82
C LEU A 23 -21.83 -13.54 -15.60
N GLN A 24 -21.24 -12.93 -16.61
CA GLN A 24 -20.17 -13.49 -17.41
C GLN A 24 -18.91 -12.64 -17.28
N ASP A 25 -17.77 -13.25 -17.58
CA ASP A 25 -16.52 -12.52 -17.69
C ASP A 25 -16.63 -11.50 -18.83
N GLU A 26 -16.06 -10.32 -18.59
CA GLU A 26 -15.96 -9.25 -19.57
C GLU A 26 -14.48 -8.92 -19.76
N ILE A 27 -13.91 -9.36 -20.87
CA ILE A 27 -12.45 -9.28 -21.10
C ILE A 27 -12.19 -8.72 -22.50
N VAL A 28 -11.30 -7.73 -22.55
CA VAL A 28 -10.77 -7.14 -23.79
C VAL A 28 -9.27 -7.37 -23.82
N ALA A 29 -8.71 -7.68 -24.99
CA ALA A 29 -7.28 -7.79 -25.21
C ALA A 29 -6.84 -6.83 -26.32
N THR A 30 -5.80 -6.06 -26.06
CA THR A 30 -5.20 -5.11 -26.99
C THR A 30 -3.69 -5.37 -27.12
N GLU A 31 -3.11 -5.03 -28.26
CA GLU A 31 -1.68 -5.23 -28.52
C GLU A 31 -0.96 -3.88 -28.52
N HIS A 32 0.18 -3.84 -27.86
CA HIS A 32 0.95 -2.62 -27.66
C HIS A 32 2.44 -2.86 -27.81
N ILE A 33 3.15 -1.75 -27.95
CA ILE A 33 4.62 -1.69 -27.92
C ILE A 33 4.99 -0.58 -26.93
N ALA A 34 5.96 -0.84 -26.06
CA ALA A 34 6.55 0.16 -25.18
C ALA A 34 8.06 0.00 -25.15
N ARG A 35 8.76 1.10 -24.86
CA ARG A 35 10.20 1.08 -24.57
C ARG A 35 10.41 0.89 -23.08
N ILE A 36 11.11 -0.19 -22.70
CA ILE A 36 11.34 -0.57 -21.30
C ILE A 36 12.79 -1.04 -21.14
N GLY A 37 13.53 -0.47 -20.20
CA GLY A 37 14.94 -0.80 -19.99
C GLY A 37 15.79 -0.57 -21.22
N GLY A 38 15.44 0.43 -22.04
CA GLY A 38 16.13 0.74 -23.31
C GLY A 38 15.76 -0.18 -24.47
N SER A 39 14.89 -1.18 -24.28
CA SER A 39 14.48 -2.16 -25.31
C SER A 39 13.01 -2.00 -25.68
N GLU A 40 12.67 -2.32 -26.95
CA GLU A 40 11.30 -2.37 -27.42
C GLU A 40 10.65 -3.69 -26.97
N ILE A 41 9.54 -3.59 -26.25
CA ILE A 41 8.77 -4.73 -25.74
C ILE A 41 7.38 -4.74 -26.39
N VAL A 42 7.10 -5.80 -27.13
CA VAL A 42 5.75 -6.06 -27.67
C VAL A 42 4.97 -6.87 -26.65
N TYR A 43 3.77 -6.41 -26.28
CA TYR A 43 2.97 -7.06 -25.25
C TYR A 43 1.47 -7.03 -25.57
N THR A 44 0.74 -7.92 -24.92
CA THR A 44 -0.74 -7.92 -24.88
C THR A 44 -1.18 -7.33 -23.53
N ALA A 45 -2.06 -6.35 -23.56
CA ALA A 45 -2.81 -5.90 -22.40
C ALA A 45 -4.17 -6.63 -22.38
N THR A 46 -4.44 -7.38 -21.31
CA THR A 46 -5.73 -8.04 -21.06
C THR A 46 -6.43 -7.30 -19.94
N THR A 47 -7.53 -6.65 -20.22
CA THR A 47 -8.27 -5.78 -19.29
C THR A 47 -9.69 -6.30 -19.16
N GLY A 48 -10.19 -6.43 -17.93
CA GLY A 48 -11.57 -6.85 -17.78
C GLY A 48 -11.96 -7.27 -16.38
N ARG A 49 -13.13 -7.88 -16.27
CA ARG A 49 -13.71 -8.41 -15.05
C ARG A 49 -13.87 -9.91 -15.12
N ILE A 50 -13.35 -10.63 -14.14
CA ILE A 50 -13.59 -12.07 -13.95
C ILE A 50 -14.65 -12.26 -12.90
N VAL A 51 -15.64 -13.11 -13.19
CA VAL A 51 -16.68 -13.51 -12.23
C VAL A 51 -16.12 -14.55 -11.28
N MET A 52 -16.08 -14.22 -10.02
CA MET A 52 -15.77 -15.17 -8.94
C MET A 52 -17.04 -15.87 -8.51
N LYS A 53 -17.01 -17.20 -8.46
CA LYS A 53 -18.14 -18.07 -8.07
C LYS A 53 -17.73 -18.90 -6.84
N ASP A 54 -18.69 -19.21 -5.99
CA ASP A 54 -18.50 -20.20 -4.94
C ASP A 54 -18.50 -21.65 -5.53
N GLU A 55 -18.29 -22.65 -4.67
CA GLU A 55 -18.27 -24.06 -5.07
C GLU A 55 -19.62 -24.56 -5.65
N ALA A 56 -20.74 -23.89 -5.32
CA ALA A 56 -22.06 -24.16 -5.89
C ALA A 56 -22.29 -23.49 -7.27
N GLY A 57 -21.30 -22.69 -7.73
CA GLY A 57 -21.38 -21.96 -9.01
C GLY A 57 -22.11 -20.62 -8.93
N LYS A 58 -22.53 -20.18 -7.72
CA LYS A 58 -23.16 -18.87 -7.52
C LYS A 58 -22.12 -17.76 -7.60
N ALA A 59 -22.39 -16.73 -8.42
CA ALA A 59 -21.55 -15.56 -8.52
C ALA A 59 -21.51 -14.80 -7.18
N GLN A 60 -20.31 -14.48 -6.71
CA GLN A 60 -20.05 -13.74 -5.47
C GLN A 60 -19.61 -12.30 -5.75
N ALA A 61 -18.73 -12.12 -6.73
CA ALA A 61 -18.19 -10.83 -7.13
C ALA A 61 -17.68 -10.85 -8.56
N THR A 62 -17.48 -9.66 -9.14
CA THR A 62 -16.64 -9.46 -10.32
C THR A 62 -15.37 -8.74 -9.87
N VAL A 63 -14.20 -9.28 -10.25
CA VAL A 63 -12.91 -8.67 -9.94
C VAL A 63 -12.31 -8.12 -11.22
N PHE A 64 -12.08 -6.81 -11.23
CA PHE A 64 -11.41 -6.11 -12.33
C PHE A 64 -9.90 -6.29 -12.21
N PHE A 65 -9.27 -6.48 -13.35
CA PHE A 65 -7.83 -6.62 -13.45
C PHE A 65 -7.32 -6.06 -14.77
N ILE A 66 -6.04 -5.71 -14.77
CA ILE A 66 -5.28 -5.40 -15.98
C ILE A 66 -4.02 -6.26 -15.96
N ALA A 67 -3.81 -7.05 -17.01
CA ALA A 67 -2.65 -7.92 -17.13
C ALA A 67 -1.84 -7.57 -18.37
N TYR A 68 -0.54 -7.44 -18.20
CA TYR A 68 0.42 -7.24 -19.28
C TYR A 68 1.25 -8.50 -19.48
N THR A 69 1.20 -9.06 -20.68
CA THR A 69 1.90 -10.29 -21.05
C THR A 69 2.81 -10.01 -22.23
N ARG A 70 4.12 -10.18 -22.05
CA ARG A 70 5.11 -10.00 -23.11
C ARG A 70 4.88 -11.03 -24.21
N LYS A 71 4.84 -10.58 -25.48
CA LYS A 71 4.79 -11.46 -26.65
C LYS A 71 6.19 -12.03 -26.98
N ASN A 72 6.18 -13.13 -27.73
CA ASN A 72 7.42 -13.76 -28.24
C ASN A 72 8.40 -14.22 -27.15
N SER A 73 7.89 -14.56 -25.95
CA SER A 73 8.66 -15.27 -24.94
C SER A 73 8.76 -16.75 -25.30
N GLU A 74 9.96 -17.32 -25.28
CA GLU A 74 10.21 -18.71 -25.70
C GLU A 74 9.43 -19.73 -24.85
N ASP A 75 9.20 -19.46 -23.57
CA ASP A 75 8.42 -20.30 -22.67
C ASP A 75 7.52 -19.45 -21.74
N MET A 76 6.32 -19.16 -22.24
CA MET A 76 5.33 -18.39 -21.49
C MET A 76 4.94 -19.02 -20.15
N GLN A 77 5.00 -20.35 -20.04
CA GLN A 77 4.62 -21.04 -18.79
C GLN A 77 5.70 -20.95 -17.71
N ARG A 78 6.95 -20.70 -18.09
CA ARG A 78 8.08 -20.51 -17.17
C ARG A 78 8.44 -19.07 -16.92
N ARG A 79 7.91 -18.14 -17.71
CA ARG A 79 8.11 -16.72 -17.48
C ARG A 79 7.54 -16.32 -16.12
N PRO A 80 8.25 -15.54 -15.28
CA PRO A 80 7.73 -15.07 -14.00
C PRO A 80 6.43 -14.29 -14.14
N ILE A 81 5.56 -14.39 -13.12
CA ILE A 81 4.33 -13.62 -13.03
C ILE A 81 4.29 -12.88 -11.70
N LEU A 82 3.98 -11.60 -11.77
CA LEU A 82 3.90 -10.67 -10.67
C LEU A 82 2.45 -10.22 -10.48
N PHE A 83 1.84 -10.50 -9.34
CA PHE A 83 0.52 -10.00 -8.96
C PHE A 83 0.68 -8.75 -8.10
N SER A 84 0.06 -7.65 -8.51
CA SER A 84 0.21 -6.34 -7.90
C SER A 84 -1.11 -5.79 -7.38
N PHE A 85 -1.08 -5.17 -6.19
CA PHE A 85 -2.22 -4.51 -5.57
C PHE A 85 -1.76 -3.45 -4.58
N ASN A 86 -2.52 -2.35 -4.50
CA ASN A 86 -2.34 -1.33 -3.46
C ASN A 86 -3.12 -1.68 -2.19
N GLY A 87 -3.01 -0.82 -1.19
CA GLY A 87 -3.57 -1.01 0.14
C GLY A 87 -4.85 -0.25 0.40
N GLY A 88 -4.80 0.72 1.24
CA GLY A 88 -5.89 1.49 1.82
C GLY A 88 -6.18 1.04 3.27
N PRO A 89 -7.04 0.04 3.55
CA PRO A 89 -7.85 -0.76 2.63
C PRO A 89 -8.86 0.05 1.83
N GLY A 90 -9.20 -0.45 0.64
CA GLY A 90 -10.14 0.24 -0.26
C GLY A 90 -9.48 1.01 -1.41
N SER A 91 -8.20 0.78 -1.69
CA SER A 91 -7.51 1.32 -2.86
C SER A 91 -7.51 0.34 -4.02
N SER A 92 -7.76 0.86 -5.23
CA SER A 92 -7.44 0.16 -6.48
C SER A 92 -5.93 0.06 -6.67
N SER A 93 -5.49 -0.74 -7.64
CA SER A 93 -4.07 -0.94 -7.95
C SER A 93 -3.42 0.23 -8.73
N VAL A 94 -4.11 1.34 -8.91
CA VAL A 94 -3.72 2.43 -9.81
C VAL A 94 -2.34 3.03 -9.51
N TRP A 95 -1.95 3.11 -8.24
CA TRP A 95 -0.70 3.76 -7.83
C TRP A 95 0.53 2.95 -8.27
N LEU A 96 0.61 1.68 -7.90
CA LEU A 96 1.66 0.78 -8.38
C LEU A 96 1.57 0.60 -9.90
N HIS A 97 0.37 0.59 -10.47
CA HIS A 97 0.14 0.40 -11.89
C HIS A 97 0.74 1.55 -12.71
N LEU A 98 0.21 2.77 -12.53
CA LEU A 98 0.62 3.93 -13.33
C LEU A 98 1.79 4.72 -12.72
N GLY A 99 2.30 4.30 -11.58
CA GLY A 99 3.45 4.95 -10.93
C GLY A 99 4.75 4.18 -11.08
N LEU A 100 4.70 2.83 -10.98
CA LEU A 100 5.89 2.01 -10.86
C LEU A 100 5.99 0.93 -11.95
N LEU A 101 4.99 0.05 -12.05
CA LEU A 101 5.16 -1.27 -12.68
C LEU A 101 4.61 -1.36 -14.09
N GLY A 102 3.54 -0.63 -14.40
CA GLY A 102 2.88 -0.70 -15.71
C GLY A 102 3.76 -0.16 -16.84
N PRO A 103 3.46 -0.50 -18.11
CA PRO A 103 4.22 -0.02 -19.26
C PRO A 103 4.00 1.48 -19.54
N ARG A 104 2.97 2.08 -18.94
CA ARG A 104 2.69 3.52 -18.99
C ARG A 104 2.80 4.11 -17.59
N ARG A 105 3.29 5.35 -17.48
CA ARG A 105 3.50 6.07 -16.22
C ARG A 105 2.88 7.47 -16.29
N VAL A 106 2.23 7.88 -15.20
CA VAL A 106 1.72 9.25 -15.06
C VAL A 106 2.82 10.19 -14.57
N LEU A 107 2.88 11.39 -15.15
CA LEU A 107 3.73 12.47 -14.67
C LEU A 107 2.92 13.35 -13.73
N ALA A 108 3.02 13.09 -12.44
CA ALA A 108 2.35 13.87 -11.38
C ALA A 108 3.21 15.03 -10.86
N GLY A 109 4.51 15.02 -11.16
CA GLY A 109 5.50 15.91 -10.56
C GLY A 109 6.01 15.38 -9.22
N ASP A 110 6.93 16.11 -8.59
CA ASP A 110 7.53 15.78 -7.29
C ASP A 110 7.32 16.94 -6.29
N ALA A 111 7.82 16.80 -5.07
CA ALA A 111 7.74 17.81 -4.03
C ALA A 111 8.29 19.16 -4.52
N GLY A 112 7.46 20.19 -4.48
CA GLY A 112 7.79 21.53 -4.97
C GLY A 112 7.61 21.76 -6.47
N GLN A 113 7.30 20.74 -7.29
CA GLN A 113 7.11 20.83 -8.74
C GLN A 113 5.93 20.01 -9.22
N LEU A 114 4.72 20.33 -8.76
CA LEU A 114 3.51 19.61 -9.15
C LEU A 114 3.17 19.86 -10.62
N ALA A 115 2.76 18.81 -11.33
CA ALA A 115 2.27 18.94 -12.69
C ALA A 115 0.86 19.55 -12.69
N PRO A 116 0.58 20.57 -13.52
CA PRO A 116 -0.77 21.09 -13.69
C PRO A 116 -1.61 20.18 -14.59
N PRO A 117 -2.95 20.18 -14.45
CA PRO A 117 -3.81 19.55 -15.47
C PRO A 117 -3.74 20.31 -16.82
N PRO A 118 -3.91 19.64 -17.98
CA PRO A 118 -4.13 18.21 -18.12
C PRO A 118 -2.85 17.40 -17.89
N TYR A 119 -3.00 16.27 -17.19
CA TYR A 119 -1.87 15.42 -16.83
C TYR A 119 -1.40 14.54 -18.02
N GLN A 120 -0.13 14.18 -18.00
CA GLN A 120 0.49 13.40 -19.08
C GLN A 120 0.69 11.94 -18.63
N LEU A 121 0.37 11.02 -19.56
CA LEU A 121 0.73 9.62 -19.48
C LEU A 121 1.85 9.35 -20.49
N VAL A 122 2.97 8.79 -20.03
CA VAL A 122 4.15 8.53 -20.85
C VAL A 122 4.55 7.06 -20.77
N ASP A 123 5.43 6.61 -21.68
CA ASP A 123 6.05 5.29 -21.57
C ASP A 123 6.84 5.17 -20.26
N ASN A 124 6.80 4.02 -19.65
CA ASN A 124 7.50 3.75 -18.41
C ASN A 124 8.74 2.88 -18.65
N ASP A 125 9.88 3.53 -18.83
CA ASP A 125 11.16 2.83 -19.00
C ASP A 125 11.59 2.03 -17.74
N TYR A 126 10.93 2.29 -16.61
CA TYR A 126 11.15 1.63 -15.31
C TYR A 126 10.22 0.43 -15.06
N SER A 127 9.31 0.10 -15.97
CA SER A 127 8.43 -1.08 -15.84
C SER A 127 9.24 -2.38 -15.71
N LEU A 128 8.68 -3.37 -15.00
CA LEU A 128 9.25 -4.72 -14.89
C LEU A 128 8.71 -5.68 -15.98
N LEU A 129 7.99 -5.17 -16.99
CA LEU A 129 7.42 -6.01 -18.04
C LEU A 129 8.48 -6.67 -18.94
N ASP A 130 9.67 -6.14 -19.01
CA ASP A 130 10.81 -6.80 -19.64
C ASP A 130 11.26 -8.08 -18.90
N TRP A 131 11.02 -8.15 -17.59
CA TRP A 131 11.42 -9.24 -16.72
C TRP A 131 10.28 -10.23 -16.40
N ALA A 132 9.08 -9.76 -16.06
CA ALA A 132 7.92 -10.55 -15.66
C ALA A 132 6.65 -10.14 -16.42
N ASP A 133 5.66 -11.04 -16.49
CA ASP A 133 4.29 -10.63 -16.78
C ASP A 133 3.66 -10.05 -15.50
N ILE A 134 2.81 -9.05 -15.65
CA ILE A 134 2.31 -8.28 -14.51
C ILE A 134 0.78 -8.29 -14.52
N VAL A 135 0.17 -8.57 -13.38
CA VAL A 135 -1.28 -8.59 -13.19
C VAL A 135 -1.64 -7.64 -12.06
N PHE A 136 -2.31 -6.56 -12.39
CA PHE A 136 -2.87 -5.59 -11.44
C PHE A 136 -4.27 -6.02 -11.06
N ILE A 137 -4.52 -6.14 -9.75
CA ILE A 137 -5.79 -6.62 -9.19
C ILE A 137 -6.44 -5.48 -8.43
N ASP A 138 -7.67 -5.16 -8.76
CA ASP A 138 -8.49 -4.27 -7.95
C ASP A 138 -9.35 -5.13 -7.01
N PRO A 139 -9.11 -5.11 -5.69
CA PRO A 139 -9.95 -5.82 -4.72
C PRO A 139 -11.42 -5.42 -4.81
N VAL A 140 -12.34 -6.26 -4.33
CA VAL A 140 -13.78 -5.98 -4.41
C VAL A 140 -14.11 -4.61 -3.78
N SER A 141 -14.95 -3.83 -4.46
CA SER A 141 -15.32 -2.44 -4.14
C SER A 141 -14.25 -1.39 -4.46
N THR A 142 -13.20 -1.75 -5.17
CA THR A 142 -12.22 -0.80 -5.71
C THR A 142 -12.17 -0.88 -7.24
N GLY A 143 -11.60 0.10 -7.91
CA GLY A 143 -11.58 0.16 -9.38
C GLY A 143 -12.95 -0.09 -9.99
N TYR A 144 -13.05 -1.07 -10.88
CA TYR A 144 -14.32 -1.55 -11.42
C TYR A 144 -14.81 -2.87 -10.79
N SER A 145 -14.17 -3.35 -9.73
CA SER A 145 -14.58 -4.56 -9.00
C SER A 145 -15.84 -4.31 -8.17
N ARG A 146 -16.80 -5.21 -8.25
CA ARG A 146 -18.08 -5.08 -7.51
C ARG A 146 -18.53 -6.44 -6.98
N ALA A 147 -19.26 -6.44 -5.85
CA ALA A 147 -20.04 -7.60 -5.43
C ALA A 147 -21.07 -7.98 -6.51
N ALA A 148 -21.39 -9.25 -6.64
CA ALA A 148 -22.40 -9.71 -7.59
C ALA A 148 -23.81 -9.20 -7.20
N PRO A 149 -24.72 -9.01 -8.15
CA PRO A 149 -26.10 -8.64 -7.83
C PRO A 149 -26.74 -9.61 -6.83
N GLY A 150 -27.25 -9.05 -5.74
CA GLY A 150 -27.84 -9.82 -4.64
C GLY A 150 -26.85 -10.26 -3.56
N GLU A 151 -25.55 -9.97 -3.73
CA GLU A 151 -24.52 -10.14 -2.70
C GLU A 151 -24.22 -8.82 -2.01
N GLU A 152 -23.97 -8.88 -0.70
CA GLU A 152 -23.58 -7.70 0.07
C GLU A 152 -22.08 -7.42 -0.10
N ALA A 153 -21.72 -6.22 -0.57
CA ALA A 153 -20.32 -5.81 -0.73
C ALA A 153 -19.54 -5.90 0.59
N LYS A 154 -20.20 -5.61 1.72
CA LYS A 154 -19.61 -5.63 3.06
C LYS A 154 -18.96 -6.98 3.44
N GLN A 155 -19.44 -8.09 2.87
CA GLN A 155 -18.83 -9.41 3.12
C GLN A 155 -17.36 -9.53 2.68
N PHE A 156 -16.89 -8.62 1.79
CA PHE A 156 -15.51 -8.57 1.33
C PHE A 156 -14.66 -7.52 2.08
N HIS A 157 -15.27 -6.72 2.97
CA HIS A 157 -14.64 -5.59 3.64
C HIS A 157 -14.10 -5.99 5.01
N GLY A 158 -13.10 -6.85 5.04
CA GLY A 158 -12.41 -7.31 6.24
C GLY A 158 -11.13 -8.06 5.88
N LEU A 159 -10.19 -8.14 6.82
CA LEU A 159 -8.84 -8.64 6.56
C LEU A 159 -8.85 -10.05 5.94
N GLU A 160 -9.55 -10.99 6.55
CA GLU A 160 -9.55 -12.38 6.09
C GLU A 160 -10.27 -12.52 4.74
N ARG A 161 -11.41 -11.86 4.60
CA ARG A 161 -12.20 -11.92 3.36
C ARG A 161 -11.51 -11.24 2.18
N ASP A 162 -10.76 -10.20 2.45
CA ASP A 162 -9.90 -9.55 1.47
C ASP A 162 -8.80 -10.51 0.99
N ILE A 163 -8.09 -11.16 1.91
CA ILE A 163 -7.07 -12.17 1.60
C ILE A 163 -7.68 -13.36 0.83
N GLU A 164 -8.81 -13.89 1.29
CA GLU A 164 -9.50 -15.01 0.65
C GLU A 164 -9.93 -14.66 -0.79
N SER A 165 -10.55 -13.49 -0.99
CA SER A 165 -11.07 -13.09 -2.30
C SER A 165 -9.96 -12.80 -3.32
N VAL A 166 -8.90 -12.11 -2.91
CA VAL A 166 -7.74 -11.86 -3.78
C VAL A 166 -6.97 -13.16 -4.04
N GLY A 167 -6.85 -14.04 -3.03
CA GLY A 167 -6.25 -15.37 -3.18
C GLY A 167 -7.00 -16.25 -4.17
N GLU A 168 -8.33 -16.27 -4.12
CA GLU A 168 -9.16 -16.99 -5.07
C GLU A 168 -9.05 -16.42 -6.49
N PHE A 169 -8.98 -15.09 -6.64
CA PHE A 169 -8.71 -14.48 -7.96
C PHE A 169 -7.35 -14.96 -8.51
N ILE A 170 -6.28 -14.92 -7.70
CA ILE A 170 -4.95 -15.38 -8.12
C ILE A 170 -4.98 -16.84 -8.56
N ARG A 171 -5.61 -17.73 -7.76
CA ARG A 171 -5.77 -19.15 -8.09
C ARG A 171 -6.50 -19.33 -9.43
N LEU A 172 -7.61 -18.61 -9.60
CA LEU A 172 -8.44 -18.67 -10.79
C LEU A 172 -7.68 -18.16 -12.03
N TYR A 173 -6.98 -17.04 -11.90
CA TYR A 173 -6.14 -16.48 -12.96
C TYR A 173 -5.03 -17.46 -13.38
N VAL A 174 -4.27 -17.98 -12.44
CA VAL A 174 -3.17 -18.94 -12.67
C VAL A 174 -3.69 -20.19 -13.39
N THR A 175 -4.91 -20.66 -13.04
CA THR A 175 -5.54 -21.83 -13.65
C THR A 175 -5.98 -21.53 -15.08
N ARG A 176 -6.72 -20.44 -15.30
CA ARG A 176 -7.29 -20.08 -16.63
C ARG A 176 -6.22 -19.75 -17.64
N TYR A 177 -5.17 -19.03 -17.21
CA TYR A 177 -4.07 -18.63 -18.07
C TYR A 177 -2.89 -19.62 -18.08
N LYS A 178 -3.08 -20.81 -17.47
CA LYS A 178 -2.10 -21.93 -17.46
C LYS A 178 -0.73 -21.53 -16.89
N ARG A 179 -0.72 -20.77 -15.78
CA ARG A 179 0.50 -20.21 -15.19
C ARG A 179 0.95 -20.93 -13.90
N TRP A 180 0.48 -22.17 -13.67
CA TRP A 180 0.90 -22.96 -12.51
C TRP A 180 2.42 -23.21 -12.47
N GLY A 181 3.06 -23.40 -13.62
CA GLY A 181 4.50 -23.61 -13.75
C GLY A 181 5.36 -22.35 -13.64
N SER A 182 4.76 -21.15 -13.69
CA SER A 182 5.48 -19.87 -13.58
C SER A 182 6.00 -19.63 -12.19
N PRO A 183 7.23 -19.05 -12.03
CA PRO A 183 7.62 -18.42 -10.78
C PRO A 183 6.63 -17.28 -10.43
N LYS A 184 6.20 -17.22 -9.15
CA LYS A 184 5.13 -16.34 -8.71
C LYS A 184 5.63 -15.37 -7.66
N PHE A 185 5.30 -14.09 -7.87
CA PHE A 185 5.65 -13.00 -6.97
C PHE A 185 4.40 -12.18 -6.63
N LEU A 186 4.36 -11.63 -5.42
CA LEU A 186 3.38 -10.61 -5.05
C LEU A 186 4.11 -9.29 -4.81
N ILE A 187 3.48 -8.20 -5.21
CA ILE A 187 3.89 -6.86 -4.84
C ILE A 187 2.71 -6.12 -4.24
N GLY A 188 2.87 -5.66 -3.01
CA GLY A 188 1.89 -4.87 -2.28
C GLY A 188 2.47 -3.57 -1.78
N GLU A 189 1.63 -2.54 -1.68
CA GLU A 189 2.00 -1.25 -1.09
C GLU A 189 1.07 -0.92 0.07
N SER A 190 1.64 -0.36 1.17
CA SER A 190 0.85 0.06 2.33
C SER A 190 0.10 -1.13 2.95
N TYR A 191 -1.20 -1.04 3.25
CA TYR A 191 -2.03 -2.19 3.63
C TYR A 191 -1.91 -3.37 2.63
N GLY A 192 -1.55 -3.12 1.37
CA GLY A 192 -1.25 -4.19 0.40
C GLY A 192 -0.09 -5.09 0.84
N THR A 193 0.80 -4.63 1.70
CA THR A 193 1.88 -5.46 2.28
C THR A 193 1.33 -6.41 3.35
N THR A 194 0.37 -5.96 4.16
CA THR A 194 -0.43 -6.79 5.07
C THR A 194 -1.14 -7.89 4.28
N ARG A 195 -1.83 -7.51 3.18
CA ARG A 195 -2.47 -8.46 2.25
C ARG A 195 -1.47 -9.44 1.66
N ALA A 196 -0.30 -8.99 1.20
CA ALA A 196 0.72 -9.85 0.60
C ALA A 196 1.25 -10.90 1.58
N ALA A 197 1.51 -10.51 2.84
CA ALA A 197 1.92 -11.44 3.90
C ALA A 197 0.81 -12.46 4.22
N GLY A 198 -0.44 -12.01 4.30
CA GLY A 198 -1.59 -12.90 4.49
C GLY A 198 -1.80 -13.86 3.32
N LEU A 199 -1.66 -13.36 2.08
CA LEU A 199 -1.75 -14.17 0.87
C LEU A 199 -0.63 -15.22 0.79
N ALA A 200 0.59 -14.92 1.23
CA ALA A 200 1.66 -15.92 1.25
C ALA A 200 1.27 -17.14 2.08
N GLY A 201 0.73 -16.96 3.27
CA GLY A 201 0.22 -18.06 4.10
C GLY A 201 -1.03 -18.72 3.51
N HIS A 202 -1.98 -17.93 3.01
CA HIS A 202 -3.24 -18.43 2.46
C HIS A 202 -3.04 -19.27 1.18
N LEU A 203 -2.29 -18.77 0.21
CA LEU A 203 -2.02 -19.46 -1.05
C LEU A 203 -1.26 -20.79 -0.80
N GLN A 204 -0.29 -20.74 0.10
CA GLN A 204 0.50 -21.92 0.47
C GLN A 204 -0.35 -22.98 1.18
N SER A 205 -1.13 -22.61 2.19
CA SER A 205 -1.90 -23.56 3.02
C SER A 205 -3.19 -24.02 2.34
N ARG A 206 -3.91 -23.14 1.65
CA ARG A 206 -5.21 -23.46 1.06
C ARG A 206 -5.11 -24.05 -0.35
N HIS A 207 -4.14 -23.60 -1.15
CA HIS A 207 -4.04 -23.92 -2.57
C HIS A 207 -2.76 -24.68 -2.95
N GLY A 208 -1.85 -24.95 -1.99
CA GLY A 208 -0.54 -25.54 -2.29
C GLY A 208 0.29 -24.68 -3.26
N MET A 209 -0.01 -23.38 -3.33
CA MET A 209 0.66 -22.45 -4.23
C MET A 209 1.80 -21.75 -3.49
N TYR A 210 3.01 -22.20 -3.72
CA TYR A 210 4.21 -21.65 -3.13
C TYR A 210 4.73 -20.48 -3.96
N LEU A 211 4.99 -19.35 -3.30
CA LEU A 211 5.53 -18.15 -3.92
C LEU A 211 7.05 -18.19 -3.95
N ASN A 212 7.64 -17.52 -4.93
CA ASN A 212 9.09 -17.32 -5.01
C ASN A 212 9.53 -16.05 -4.25
N GLY A 213 8.73 -15.00 -4.27
CA GLY A 213 9.08 -13.77 -3.56
C GLY A 213 7.92 -12.82 -3.30
N LEU A 214 8.14 -11.95 -2.31
CA LEU A 214 7.28 -10.82 -1.98
C LEU A 214 8.08 -9.53 -2.16
N LEU A 215 7.44 -8.51 -2.74
CA LEU A 215 7.95 -7.14 -2.79
C LEU A 215 6.98 -6.27 -1.98
N LEU A 216 7.44 -5.75 -0.86
CA LEU A 216 6.65 -4.98 0.09
C LEU A 216 7.09 -3.51 0.01
N ILE A 217 6.22 -2.66 -0.54
CA ILE A 217 6.49 -1.24 -0.71
C ILE A 217 5.81 -0.49 0.43
N SER A 218 6.58 0.30 1.19
CA SER A 218 6.06 1.06 2.33
C SER A 218 5.25 0.19 3.28
N SER A 219 5.95 -0.73 3.94
CA SER A 219 5.37 -1.90 4.60
C SER A 219 4.70 -1.59 5.94
N VAL A 220 3.56 -2.21 6.18
CA VAL A 220 2.94 -2.37 7.50
C VAL A 220 2.49 -3.82 7.68
N LEU A 221 3.07 -4.54 8.63
CA LEU A 221 2.71 -5.92 8.98
C LEU A 221 2.13 -6.01 10.38
N ASN A 222 2.57 -5.15 11.30
CA ASN A 222 2.11 -5.08 12.68
C ASN A 222 1.55 -3.69 12.97
N PHE A 223 0.22 -3.58 13.17
CA PHE A 223 -0.46 -2.31 13.39
C PHE A 223 -0.14 -1.67 14.74
N GLN A 224 0.35 -2.43 15.73
CA GLN A 224 0.82 -1.86 16.99
C GLN A 224 1.92 -0.80 16.76
N THR A 225 2.70 -0.95 15.69
CA THR A 225 3.82 -0.05 15.38
C THR A 225 3.39 1.32 14.86
N ILE A 226 2.12 1.49 14.47
CA ILE A 226 1.60 2.71 13.83
C ILE A 226 0.33 3.29 14.51
N GLU A 227 -0.27 2.58 15.46
CA GLU A 227 -1.51 3.01 16.12
C GLU A 227 -1.21 3.81 17.39
N PHE A 228 -1.52 5.11 17.36
CA PHE A 228 -1.32 6.05 18.47
C PHE A 228 -2.48 6.00 19.46
N GLU A 229 -2.52 4.98 20.31
CA GLU A 229 -3.53 4.81 21.35
C GLU A 229 -2.98 5.05 22.75
N PRO A 230 -3.82 5.47 23.71
CA PRO A 230 -3.40 5.56 25.10
C PRO A 230 -2.85 4.23 25.63
N GLY A 231 -1.62 4.24 26.13
CA GLY A 231 -0.93 3.04 26.63
C GLY A 231 -0.09 2.31 25.59
N ASN A 232 -0.15 2.71 24.31
CA ASN A 232 0.77 2.23 23.27
C ASN A 232 1.83 3.30 23.00
N ASP A 233 2.99 3.16 23.61
CA ASP A 233 4.10 4.09 23.42
C ASP A 233 4.99 3.75 22.20
N LEU A 234 4.81 2.60 21.61
CA LEU A 234 5.65 2.11 20.52
C LEU A 234 5.69 3.03 19.29
N PRO A 235 4.56 3.55 18.76
CA PRO A 235 4.59 4.44 17.60
C PRO A 235 5.40 5.72 17.85
N TYR A 236 5.34 6.30 19.04
CA TYR A 236 6.12 7.52 19.34
C TYR A 236 7.62 7.30 19.20
N VAL A 237 8.11 6.12 19.62
CA VAL A 237 9.50 5.71 19.43
C VAL A 237 9.81 5.51 17.95
N LEU A 238 8.94 4.79 17.23
CA LEU A 238 9.21 4.34 15.85
C LEU A 238 9.04 5.44 14.80
N PHE A 239 8.26 6.49 15.08
CA PHE A 239 8.11 7.64 14.18
C PHE A 239 9.23 8.69 14.34
N LEU A 240 9.92 8.72 15.48
CA LEU A 240 10.91 9.77 15.76
C LEU A 240 12.01 9.90 14.67
N PRO A 241 12.61 8.81 14.14
CA PRO A 241 13.60 8.93 13.08
C PRO A 241 13.05 9.53 11.78
N THR A 242 11.78 9.24 11.45
CA THR A 242 11.10 9.82 10.27
C THR A 242 10.78 11.31 10.54
N TYR A 243 10.41 11.69 11.76
CA TYR A 243 10.27 13.11 12.13
C TYR A 243 11.60 13.86 11.97
N ALA A 244 12.72 13.23 12.37
CA ALA A 244 14.05 13.82 12.20
C ALA A 244 14.41 13.98 10.71
N ALA A 245 14.15 13.00 9.88
CA ALA A 245 14.34 13.09 8.43
C ALA A 245 13.48 14.22 7.82
N THR A 246 12.21 14.32 8.22
CA THR A 246 11.30 15.38 7.78
C THR A 246 11.78 16.76 8.19
N ALA A 247 12.15 16.94 9.46
CA ALA A 247 12.70 18.19 9.98
C ALA A 247 14.00 18.57 9.29
N TRP A 248 14.84 17.59 8.97
CA TRP A 248 16.05 17.77 8.18
C TRP A 248 15.71 18.32 6.78
N HIS A 249 14.76 17.69 6.07
CA HIS A 249 14.35 18.12 4.73
C HIS A 249 13.86 19.58 4.70
N HIS A 250 13.14 19.99 5.75
CA HIS A 250 12.61 21.35 5.85
C HIS A 250 13.55 22.37 6.53
N GLY A 251 14.81 21.99 6.78
CA GLY A 251 15.82 22.91 7.36
C GLY A 251 15.49 23.34 8.79
N ARG A 252 14.85 22.50 9.59
CA ARG A 252 14.38 22.81 10.96
C ARG A 252 15.32 22.33 12.06
N LEU A 253 16.43 21.70 11.70
CA LEU A 253 17.40 21.16 12.67
C LEU A 253 18.60 22.09 12.89
N GLY A 254 19.33 21.87 13.97
CA GLY A 254 20.61 22.53 14.21
C GLY A 254 21.67 22.17 13.16
N ALA A 255 22.65 23.05 12.96
CA ALA A 255 23.64 22.94 11.88
C ALA A 255 24.40 21.61 11.88
N ASP A 256 24.62 21.01 13.03
CA ASP A 256 25.33 19.75 13.22
C ASP A 256 24.53 18.53 12.73
N LEU A 257 23.20 18.53 12.88
CA LEU A 257 22.30 17.52 12.33
C LEU A 257 21.96 17.82 10.85
N GLN A 258 21.79 19.10 10.51
CA GLN A 258 21.44 19.51 9.17
C GLN A 258 22.50 19.16 8.12
N ALA A 259 23.74 18.90 8.53
CA ALA A 259 24.87 18.63 7.65
C ALA A 259 24.80 17.26 6.94
N ASP A 260 24.19 16.24 7.57
CA ASP A 260 24.18 14.86 7.05
C ASP A 260 22.89 14.13 7.48
N LEU A 261 22.06 13.79 6.49
CA LEU A 261 20.79 13.09 6.71
C LEU A 261 21.02 11.70 7.34
N GLN A 262 21.97 10.93 6.83
CA GLN A 262 22.18 9.55 7.29
C GLN A 262 22.64 9.51 8.74
N LYS A 263 23.55 10.41 9.10
CA LYS A 263 24.00 10.59 10.47
C LYS A 263 22.86 11.01 11.37
N THR A 264 22.01 11.95 10.93
CA THR A 264 20.86 12.42 11.69
C THR A 264 19.86 11.30 11.94
N ILE A 265 19.53 10.49 10.92
CA ILE A 265 18.66 9.33 11.05
C ILE A 265 19.24 8.32 12.05
N GLN A 266 20.54 8.03 11.96
CA GLN A 266 21.20 7.08 12.85
C GLN A 266 21.20 7.55 14.31
N GLU A 267 21.52 8.83 14.56
CA GLU A 267 21.48 9.41 15.91
C GLU A 267 20.06 9.40 16.48
N ALA A 268 19.05 9.82 15.68
CA ALA A 268 17.66 9.82 16.08
C ALA A 268 17.15 8.39 16.37
N SER A 269 17.52 7.39 15.56
CA SER A 269 17.15 5.98 15.77
C SER A 269 17.76 5.42 17.06
N THR A 270 19.02 5.73 17.33
CA THR A 270 19.71 5.32 18.55
C THR A 270 19.05 5.94 19.79
N PHE A 271 18.73 7.24 19.74
CA PHE A 271 18.01 7.91 20.81
C PHE A 271 16.61 7.36 21.01
N ALA A 272 15.87 7.12 19.92
CA ALA A 272 14.51 6.61 19.96
C ALA A 272 14.45 5.23 20.64
N ALA A 273 15.29 4.28 20.21
CA ALA A 273 15.33 2.93 20.75
C ALA A 273 15.94 2.83 22.17
N GLY A 274 16.65 3.87 22.62
CA GLY A 274 17.31 3.91 23.91
C GLY A 274 16.60 4.79 24.93
N ASP A 275 17.15 5.98 25.14
CA ASP A 275 16.74 6.89 26.22
C ASP A 275 15.28 7.34 26.09
N TYR A 276 14.80 7.59 24.87
CA TYR A 276 13.41 8.01 24.66
C TYR A 276 12.42 6.90 24.99
N ALA A 277 12.64 5.68 24.48
CA ALA A 277 11.80 4.53 24.83
C ALA A 277 11.78 4.27 26.34
N HIS A 278 12.95 4.36 26.98
CA HIS A 278 13.06 4.20 28.43
C HIS A 278 12.30 5.29 29.20
N ALA A 279 12.37 6.53 28.74
CA ALA A 279 11.65 7.65 29.36
C ALA A 279 10.13 7.49 29.25
N LEU A 280 9.63 7.10 28.06
CA LEU A 280 8.20 6.83 27.86
C LEU A 280 7.70 5.70 28.76
N PHE A 281 8.49 4.63 28.92
CA PHE A 281 8.16 3.50 29.79
C PHE A 281 8.02 3.90 31.26
N GLN A 282 8.80 4.87 31.76
CA GLN A 282 8.69 5.35 33.15
C GLN A 282 7.46 6.23 33.40
N GLY A 283 6.91 6.87 32.36
CA GLY A 283 5.74 7.74 32.46
C GLY A 283 5.93 8.81 33.54
N SER A 284 4.97 8.94 34.46
CA SER A 284 5.03 9.92 35.56
C SER A 284 6.09 9.64 36.64
N ALA A 285 6.74 8.49 36.61
CA ALA A 285 7.86 8.17 37.51
C ALA A 285 9.21 8.70 37.02
N LEU A 286 9.26 9.27 35.79
CA LEU A 286 10.46 9.82 35.19
C LEU A 286 10.93 11.03 36.04
N PRO A 287 12.23 11.07 36.54
CA PRO A 287 12.75 12.20 37.31
C PRO A 287 12.70 13.50 36.48
N ALA A 288 12.38 14.62 37.14
CA ALA A 288 12.19 15.92 36.47
C ALA A 288 13.42 16.38 35.66
N GLU A 289 14.62 16.13 36.13
CA GLU A 289 15.86 16.48 35.41
C GLU A 289 16.00 15.64 34.13
N THR A 290 15.74 14.33 34.23
CA THR A 290 15.75 13.43 33.07
C THR A 290 14.64 13.80 32.06
N HIS A 291 13.42 14.11 32.54
CA HIS A 291 12.34 14.59 31.74
C HIS A 291 12.72 15.83 30.91
N ALA A 292 13.31 16.84 31.56
CA ALA A 292 13.77 18.06 30.89
C ALA A 292 14.87 17.77 29.84
N ASP A 293 15.75 16.80 30.08
CA ASP A 293 16.76 16.38 29.11
C ASP A 293 16.10 15.70 27.88
N ILE A 294 15.16 14.81 28.11
CA ILE A 294 14.41 14.14 27.02
C ILE A 294 13.61 15.15 26.19
N VAL A 295 12.96 16.15 26.83
CA VAL A 295 12.26 17.25 26.11
C VAL A 295 13.20 17.97 25.16
N ARG A 296 14.38 18.39 25.62
CA ARG A 296 15.39 19.05 24.78
C ARG A 296 15.81 18.18 23.57
N ARG A 297 16.05 16.89 23.82
CA ARG A 297 16.52 15.96 22.79
C ARG A 297 15.43 15.62 21.78
N VAL A 298 14.17 15.43 22.22
CA VAL A 298 13.03 15.25 21.29
C VAL A 298 12.86 16.51 20.45
N ALA A 299 12.89 17.71 21.04
CA ALA A 299 12.82 18.97 20.31
C ALA A 299 13.96 19.10 19.29
N ARG A 300 15.19 18.73 19.67
CA ARG A 300 16.38 18.73 18.81
C ARG A 300 16.19 17.87 17.55
N TYR A 301 15.62 16.66 17.67
CA TYR A 301 15.44 15.76 16.53
C TYR A 301 14.18 16.03 15.72
N THR A 302 13.12 16.55 16.35
CA THR A 302 11.86 16.83 15.66
C THR A 302 11.79 18.21 15.02
N GLY A 303 12.69 19.13 15.41
CA GLY A 303 12.63 20.54 14.98
C GLY A 303 11.47 21.32 15.61
N LEU A 304 10.78 20.74 16.60
CA LEU A 304 9.69 21.37 17.34
C LEU A 304 10.24 22.13 18.54
N SER A 305 9.45 23.06 19.11
CA SER A 305 9.84 23.77 20.32
C SER A 305 9.79 22.86 21.55
N GLU A 306 10.68 23.08 22.50
CA GLU A 306 10.67 22.39 23.82
C GLU A 306 9.30 22.55 24.53
N ALA A 307 8.70 23.73 24.42
CA ALA A 307 7.39 24.01 25.01
C ALA A 307 6.28 23.12 24.37
N TYR A 308 6.35 22.85 23.07
CA TYR A 308 5.40 21.95 22.41
C TYR A 308 5.61 20.49 22.80
N VAL A 309 6.87 20.05 22.88
CA VAL A 309 7.23 18.70 23.34
C VAL A 309 6.78 18.47 24.77
N GLU A 310 7.01 19.45 25.66
CA GLU A 310 6.54 19.43 27.05
C GLU A 310 5.01 19.33 27.11
N ALA A 311 4.30 20.21 26.39
CA ALA A 311 2.83 20.21 26.34
C ALA A 311 2.22 18.94 25.77
N SER A 312 3.00 18.20 24.97
CA SER A 312 2.61 16.90 24.40
C SER A 312 2.95 15.71 25.31
N ASN A 313 3.45 15.94 26.52
CA ASN A 313 3.95 14.89 27.42
C ASN A 313 4.94 13.93 26.74
N LEU A 314 5.86 14.45 25.94
CA LEU A 314 6.82 13.72 25.10
C LEU A 314 6.18 12.92 23.95
N ARG A 315 4.86 12.85 23.82
CA ARG A 315 4.09 11.99 22.90
C ARG A 315 3.51 12.80 21.75
N ILE A 316 4.28 12.93 20.66
CA ILE A 316 3.90 13.71 19.48
C ILE A 316 3.26 12.76 18.46
N GLU A 317 1.95 12.84 18.32
CA GLU A 317 1.17 12.07 17.34
C GLU A 317 1.40 12.63 15.93
N ILE A 318 1.34 11.78 14.93
CA ILE A 318 1.67 12.06 13.52
C ILE A 318 0.97 13.33 12.96
N PHE A 319 -0.33 13.48 13.15
CA PHE A 319 -1.06 14.64 12.59
C PHE A 319 -0.69 15.93 13.29
N ARG A 320 -0.38 15.86 14.60
CA ARG A 320 0.18 16.97 15.36
C ARG A 320 1.55 17.38 14.83
N PHE A 321 2.42 16.40 14.56
CA PHE A 321 3.71 16.68 13.96
C PHE A 321 3.56 17.35 12.58
N CYS A 322 2.72 16.77 11.69
CA CYS A 322 2.47 17.32 10.35
C CYS A 322 2.00 18.78 10.39
N LYS A 323 1.15 19.12 11.36
CA LYS A 323 0.61 20.49 11.52
C LYS A 323 1.59 21.44 12.18
N GLU A 324 2.38 20.97 13.16
CA GLU A 324 3.24 21.82 14.01
C GLU A 324 4.55 22.21 13.32
N LEU A 325 5.19 21.31 12.60
CA LEU A 325 6.56 21.50 12.09
C LEU A 325 6.76 22.83 11.35
N LEU A 326 5.80 23.21 10.50
CA LEU A 326 5.86 24.42 9.67
C LEU A 326 4.76 25.44 10.02
N ARG A 327 4.18 25.36 11.22
CA ARG A 327 3.08 26.23 11.67
C ARG A 327 3.39 27.72 11.55
N GLU A 328 4.62 28.14 11.87
CA GLU A 328 5.06 29.53 11.78
C GLU A 328 4.92 30.12 10.35
N THR A 329 5.14 29.28 9.36
CA THR A 329 4.99 29.66 7.93
C THR A 329 3.58 29.36 7.39
N ARG A 330 2.66 28.93 8.28
CA ARG A 330 1.28 28.55 7.94
C ARG A 330 1.24 27.44 6.87
N ARG A 331 2.07 26.41 7.07
CA ARG A 331 2.16 25.25 6.20
C ARG A 331 1.96 23.97 7.01
N THR A 332 1.49 22.94 6.33
CA THR A 332 1.34 21.58 6.82
C THR A 332 2.16 20.65 5.92
N VAL A 333 2.85 19.68 6.50
CA VAL A 333 3.57 18.66 5.72
C VAL A 333 2.67 17.47 5.40
N GLY A 334 2.97 16.77 4.31
CA GLY A 334 2.24 15.58 3.87
C GLY A 334 2.46 14.37 4.79
N ARG A 335 1.44 13.52 4.90
CA ARG A 335 1.53 12.25 5.63
C ARG A 335 2.13 11.16 4.76
N LEU A 336 1.70 11.03 3.49
CA LEU A 336 2.26 10.03 2.58
C LEU A 336 3.69 10.39 2.16
N ASP A 337 3.98 11.66 2.02
CA ASP A 337 5.33 12.15 1.75
C ASP A 337 5.52 13.52 2.41
N SER A 338 6.29 13.53 3.47
CA SER A 338 6.47 14.71 4.29
C SER A 338 7.36 15.80 3.66
N ARG A 339 7.88 15.58 2.45
CA ARG A 339 8.54 16.60 1.63
C ARG A 339 7.51 17.55 1.01
N PHE A 340 6.27 17.07 0.76
CA PHE A 340 5.19 17.90 0.24
C PHE A 340 4.64 18.82 1.33
N ILE A 341 4.34 20.06 0.94
CA ILE A 341 3.76 21.08 1.83
C ILE A 341 2.44 21.59 1.26
N GLY A 342 1.52 21.88 2.15
CA GLY A 342 0.20 22.41 1.81
C GLY A 342 -0.17 23.65 2.61
N LEU A 343 -1.29 24.23 2.24
CA LEU A 343 -1.93 25.36 2.90
C LEU A 343 -3.23 24.89 3.54
N ASP A 344 -3.41 25.23 4.80
CA ASP A 344 -4.69 25.15 5.48
C ASP A 344 -5.35 26.54 5.54
N ARG A 345 -6.65 26.59 5.82
CA ARG A 345 -7.39 27.84 6.03
C ARG A 345 -6.74 28.71 7.11
N ASP A 346 -6.27 28.08 8.18
CA ASP A 346 -5.56 28.77 9.28
C ASP A 346 -4.45 27.86 9.87
N ALA A 347 -3.60 28.48 10.68
CA ALA A 347 -2.51 27.76 11.35
C ALA A 347 -2.91 27.12 12.69
N ALA A 348 -4.13 27.38 13.18
CA ALA A 348 -4.62 26.81 14.43
C ALA A 348 -4.98 25.31 14.27
N GLY A 349 -5.30 24.67 15.39
CA GLY A 349 -5.70 23.25 15.42
C GLY A 349 -4.54 22.27 15.42
N GLU A 350 -4.89 21.00 15.56
CA GLU A 350 -3.96 19.88 15.75
C GLU A 350 -3.78 19.03 14.47
N ARG A 351 -4.62 19.25 13.45
CA ARG A 351 -4.62 18.49 12.20
C ARG A 351 -4.73 19.41 11.01
N GLY A 352 -4.11 19.02 9.90
CA GLY A 352 -4.32 19.64 8.60
C GLY A 352 -5.72 19.35 8.06
N GLU A 353 -6.25 20.24 7.19
CA GLU A 353 -7.54 20.03 6.51
C GLU A 353 -7.44 18.89 5.48
N ASN A 354 -6.29 18.76 4.82
CA ASN A 354 -6.01 17.76 3.80
C ASN A 354 -4.56 17.30 3.90
N ASP A 355 -4.29 16.12 3.36
CA ASP A 355 -2.92 15.65 3.12
C ASP A 355 -2.39 16.26 1.81
N PRO A 356 -1.42 17.17 1.83
CA PRO A 356 -0.91 17.78 0.61
C PRO A 356 -0.22 16.80 -0.32
N SER A 357 0.38 15.73 0.19
CA SER A 357 0.98 14.70 -0.64
C SER A 357 -0.07 13.88 -1.40
N TYR A 358 -1.20 13.56 -0.76
CA TYR A 358 -2.32 12.90 -1.45
C TYR A 358 -3.00 13.82 -2.48
N ALA A 359 -3.23 15.08 -2.12
CA ALA A 359 -3.81 16.08 -3.03
C ALA A 359 -2.97 16.26 -4.30
N ALA A 360 -1.64 16.15 -4.20
CA ALA A 360 -0.71 16.27 -5.32
C ALA A 360 -0.87 15.18 -6.37
N ILE A 361 -1.22 13.95 -5.97
CA ILE A 361 -1.25 12.78 -6.85
C ILE A 361 -2.65 12.39 -7.30
N GLN A 362 -3.68 12.61 -6.49
CA GLN A 362 -5.04 12.11 -6.72
C GLN A 362 -5.59 12.48 -8.10
N GLY A 363 -5.50 13.75 -8.49
CA GLY A 363 -6.03 14.25 -9.77
C GLY A 363 -5.30 13.63 -10.97
N ALA A 364 -3.98 13.53 -10.89
CA ALA A 364 -3.14 13.00 -11.95
C ALA A 364 -3.43 11.50 -12.23
N TYR A 365 -3.42 10.69 -11.19
CA TYR A 365 -3.68 9.25 -11.33
C TYR A 365 -5.11 8.95 -11.72
N SER A 366 -6.10 9.65 -11.14
CA SER A 366 -7.51 9.47 -11.49
C SER A 366 -7.79 9.82 -12.95
N SER A 367 -7.28 10.96 -13.42
CA SER A 367 -7.45 11.39 -14.79
C SER A 367 -6.77 10.44 -15.78
N ALA A 368 -5.49 10.11 -15.51
CA ALA A 368 -4.72 9.22 -16.38
C ALA A 368 -5.36 7.84 -16.48
N MET A 369 -5.81 7.24 -15.36
CA MET A 369 -6.43 5.92 -15.35
C MET A 369 -7.73 5.89 -16.15
N ASN A 370 -8.60 6.90 -15.99
CA ASN A 370 -9.85 6.97 -16.72
C ASN A 370 -9.68 7.14 -18.23
N ALA A 371 -8.67 7.88 -18.67
CA ALA A 371 -8.31 8.00 -20.08
C ALA A 371 -7.70 6.69 -20.60
N TYR A 372 -6.68 6.18 -19.91
CA TYR A 372 -5.89 5.02 -20.32
C TYR A 372 -6.73 3.76 -20.52
N VAL A 373 -7.62 3.46 -19.56
CA VAL A 373 -8.47 2.26 -19.64
C VAL A 373 -9.41 2.29 -20.84
N ARG A 374 -9.91 3.48 -21.20
CA ARG A 374 -10.85 3.61 -22.32
C ARG A 374 -10.16 3.75 -23.68
N GLU A 375 -9.12 4.57 -23.75
CA GLU A 375 -8.51 4.98 -25.00
C GLU A 375 -7.47 3.96 -25.49
N GLU A 376 -6.59 3.48 -24.59
CA GLU A 376 -5.53 2.54 -24.97
C GLU A 376 -5.93 1.08 -24.70
N LEU A 377 -6.59 0.78 -23.58
CA LEU A 377 -6.95 -0.60 -23.21
C LEU A 377 -8.34 -1.02 -23.75
N ALA A 378 -9.07 -0.13 -24.39
CA ALA A 378 -10.36 -0.37 -25.04
C ALA A 378 -11.44 -0.99 -24.11
N PHE A 379 -11.34 -0.80 -22.78
CA PHE A 379 -12.33 -1.26 -21.83
C PHE A 379 -13.27 -0.11 -21.47
N ALA A 380 -14.52 -0.16 -21.96
CA ALA A 380 -15.55 0.85 -21.73
C ALA A 380 -16.43 0.45 -20.54
N SER A 381 -16.59 1.37 -19.58
CA SER A 381 -17.52 1.21 -18.47
C SER A 381 -18.02 2.58 -18.00
N ASP A 382 -19.33 2.69 -17.76
CA ASP A 382 -19.93 3.90 -17.17
C ASP A 382 -19.87 3.91 -15.65
N LEU A 383 -19.40 2.80 -15.04
CA LEU A 383 -19.13 2.79 -13.59
C LEU A 383 -17.99 3.76 -13.26
N PRO A 384 -18.06 4.44 -12.12
CA PRO A 384 -16.92 5.20 -11.64
C PRO A 384 -15.76 4.25 -11.29
N TYR A 385 -14.55 4.56 -11.76
CA TYR A 385 -13.33 3.88 -11.31
C TYR A 385 -13.00 4.34 -9.89
N ALA A 386 -13.22 3.49 -8.92
CA ALA A 386 -13.04 3.79 -7.51
C ALA A 386 -11.55 3.72 -7.13
N VAL A 387 -10.85 4.85 -7.15
CA VAL A 387 -9.39 4.95 -6.89
C VAL A 387 -9.08 4.63 -5.44
N LEU A 388 -9.68 5.38 -4.51
CA LEU A 388 -9.59 5.16 -3.07
C LEU A 388 -10.96 5.41 -2.46
N THR A 389 -11.51 4.39 -1.84
CA THR A 389 -12.78 4.45 -1.13
C THR A 389 -12.54 4.51 0.38
N GLY A 390 -13.45 5.11 1.14
CA GLY A 390 -13.33 5.21 2.60
C GLY A 390 -13.50 3.90 3.37
N LEU A 391 -13.18 2.74 2.77
CA LEU A 391 -13.38 1.43 3.41
C LEU A 391 -12.55 1.24 4.68
N TYR A 392 -11.43 1.94 4.81
CA TYR A 392 -10.61 1.90 6.03
C TYR A 392 -11.39 2.33 7.29
N GLU A 393 -12.43 3.16 7.15
CA GLU A 393 -13.28 3.61 8.26
C GLU A 393 -14.23 2.51 8.76
N THR A 394 -14.57 1.55 7.90
CA THR A 394 -15.58 0.51 8.17
C THR A 394 -15.03 -0.91 7.98
N TRP A 395 -13.72 -1.04 7.86
CA TRP A 395 -13.07 -2.33 7.64
C TRP A 395 -13.26 -3.25 8.84
N ASP A 396 -13.64 -4.49 8.59
CA ASP A 396 -13.91 -5.46 9.65
C ASP A 396 -12.60 -6.08 10.18
N TYR A 397 -12.26 -5.71 11.41
CA TYR A 397 -11.19 -6.29 12.21
C TYR A 397 -11.73 -7.13 13.40
N SER A 398 -12.97 -7.56 13.36
CA SER A 398 -13.65 -8.22 14.49
C SER A 398 -12.92 -9.49 14.99
N LYS A 399 -12.20 -10.19 14.13
CA LYS A 399 -11.37 -11.33 14.53
C LYS A 399 -10.09 -10.95 15.31
N HIS A 400 -9.77 -9.67 15.36
CA HIS A 400 -8.62 -9.12 16.08
C HIS A 400 -9.02 -8.36 17.34
N GLN A 401 -10.19 -8.68 17.95
CA GLN A 401 -10.60 -8.04 19.20
C GLN A 401 -9.55 -8.22 20.30
N ASN A 402 -9.24 -7.14 21.02
CA ASN A 402 -8.25 -7.06 22.11
C ASN A 402 -6.80 -7.38 21.67
N LYS A 403 -6.50 -7.30 20.39
CA LYS A 403 -5.13 -7.40 19.85
C LYS A 403 -5.00 -6.56 18.59
N TYR A 404 -3.81 -6.08 18.33
CA TYR A 404 -3.51 -5.44 17.05
C TYR A 404 -3.51 -6.45 15.90
N VAL A 405 -3.83 -6.00 14.69
CA VAL A 405 -3.58 -6.79 13.48
C VAL A 405 -2.07 -6.97 13.33
N ASP A 406 -1.66 -8.22 13.19
CA ASP A 406 -0.26 -8.57 13.00
C ASP A 406 -0.13 -9.78 12.07
N LEU A 407 0.45 -9.58 10.89
CA LEU A 407 0.73 -10.60 9.89
C LEU A 407 2.22 -10.98 9.84
N SER A 408 3.04 -10.42 10.73
CA SER A 408 4.46 -10.74 10.81
C SER A 408 4.70 -12.23 11.09
N GLU A 409 3.90 -12.81 11.98
CA GLU A 409 3.97 -14.27 12.27
C GLU A 409 3.51 -15.11 11.07
N THR A 410 2.51 -14.67 10.31
CA THR A 410 2.10 -15.34 9.07
C THR A 410 3.23 -15.32 8.04
N LEU A 411 3.91 -14.18 7.90
CA LEU A 411 5.08 -14.07 7.03
C LEU A 411 6.23 -14.96 7.49
N ARG A 412 6.57 -14.93 8.79
CA ARG A 412 7.60 -15.80 9.39
C ARG A 412 7.32 -17.27 9.11
N ALA A 413 6.08 -17.71 9.37
CA ALA A 413 5.66 -19.09 9.14
C ALA A 413 5.75 -19.47 7.66
N SER A 414 5.35 -18.56 6.75
CA SER A 414 5.44 -18.77 5.30
C SER A 414 6.88 -18.95 4.83
N ILE A 415 7.82 -18.13 5.31
CA ILE A 415 9.25 -18.24 5.00
C ILE A 415 9.80 -19.57 5.57
N THR A 416 9.43 -19.94 6.80
CA THR A 416 9.92 -21.16 7.44
C THR A 416 9.43 -22.43 6.73
N GLN A 417 8.18 -22.45 6.27
CA GLN A 417 7.61 -23.60 5.53
C GLN A 417 8.05 -23.63 4.07
N ASN A 418 8.38 -22.47 3.50
CA ASN A 418 8.90 -22.32 2.15
C ASN A 418 10.29 -21.65 2.20
N PRO A 419 11.37 -22.42 2.40
CA PRO A 419 12.72 -21.87 2.53
C PRO A 419 13.29 -21.29 1.23
N PHE A 420 12.49 -21.24 0.17
CA PHE A 420 12.81 -20.57 -1.10
C PHE A 420 12.10 -19.22 -1.25
N LEU A 421 11.18 -18.90 -0.32
CA LEU A 421 10.50 -17.61 -0.32
C LEU A 421 11.46 -16.50 0.15
N LYS A 422 11.68 -15.51 -0.70
CA LYS A 422 12.46 -14.30 -0.36
C LYS A 422 11.54 -13.09 -0.28
N VAL A 423 11.96 -12.08 0.48
CA VAL A 423 11.18 -10.85 0.72
C VAL A 423 12.07 -9.63 0.48
N PHE A 424 11.61 -8.73 -0.37
CA PHE A 424 12.19 -7.41 -0.56
C PHE A 424 11.27 -6.35 0.05
N ILE A 425 11.83 -5.45 0.86
CA ILE A 425 11.06 -4.38 1.51
C ILE A 425 11.68 -3.04 1.15
N ALA A 426 10.91 -2.16 0.53
CA ALA A 426 11.30 -0.80 0.17
C ALA A 426 10.66 0.21 1.13
N ASN A 427 11.47 1.12 1.67
CA ASN A 427 11.07 2.10 2.67
C ASN A 427 11.44 3.53 2.24
N GLY A 428 10.55 4.49 2.45
CA GLY A 428 10.83 5.90 2.26
C GLY A 428 11.21 6.58 3.57
N TYR A 429 12.30 7.38 3.58
CA TYR A 429 12.70 8.13 4.78
C TYR A 429 11.70 9.20 5.22
N TYR A 430 10.85 9.67 4.28
CA TYR A 430 9.87 10.73 4.49
C TYR A 430 8.43 10.22 4.55
N ASP A 431 8.24 8.90 4.70
CA ASP A 431 6.94 8.24 4.81
C ASP A 431 6.44 8.30 6.26
N LEU A 432 5.44 9.14 6.52
CA LEU A 432 4.77 9.23 7.80
C LEU A 432 3.51 8.33 7.89
N ALA A 433 3.18 7.58 6.85
CA ALA A 433 2.10 6.60 6.89
C ALA A 433 2.57 5.25 7.42
N THR A 434 3.77 4.81 6.97
CA THR A 434 4.40 3.55 7.37
C THR A 434 5.90 3.81 7.55
N PRO A 435 6.32 4.38 8.70
CA PRO A 435 7.69 4.85 8.90
C PRO A 435 8.69 3.70 8.82
N PHE A 436 9.82 3.93 8.17
CA PHE A 436 10.84 2.91 7.92
C PHE A 436 11.31 2.21 9.20
N PHE A 437 11.44 2.94 10.32
CA PHE A 437 11.92 2.37 11.58
C PHE A 437 10.90 1.42 12.23
N ALA A 438 9.58 1.58 11.94
CA ALA A 438 8.56 0.59 12.30
C ALA A 438 8.72 -0.71 11.51
N THR A 439 9.15 -0.61 10.26
CA THR A 439 9.48 -1.77 9.44
C THR A 439 10.73 -2.47 9.97
N ASP A 440 11.79 -1.72 10.30
CA ASP A 440 13.01 -2.26 10.94
C ASP A 440 12.67 -3.02 12.22
N TYR A 441 11.85 -2.41 13.09
CA TYR A 441 11.39 -3.06 14.31
C TYR A 441 10.67 -4.37 14.00
N THR A 442 9.71 -4.37 13.09
CA THR A 442 8.91 -5.55 12.74
C THR A 442 9.78 -6.66 12.17
N VAL A 443 10.70 -6.34 11.25
CA VAL A 443 11.62 -7.33 10.65
C VAL A 443 12.55 -7.94 11.69
N ASN A 444 13.10 -7.13 12.58
CA ASN A 444 13.95 -7.60 13.68
C ASN A 444 13.20 -8.49 14.68
N HIS A 445 11.87 -8.40 14.75
CA HIS A 445 11.00 -9.22 15.61
C HIS A 445 10.33 -10.39 14.86
N LEU A 446 10.68 -10.68 13.61
CA LEU A 446 10.22 -11.90 12.93
C LEU A 446 10.77 -13.18 13.56
N HIS A 447 11.83 -13.10 14.36
CA HIS A 447 12.47 -14.26 14.99
C HIS A 447 12.79 -15.39 14.00
N LEU A 448 13.20 -15.03 12.78
CA LEU A 448 13.64 -15.98 11.79
C LEU A 448 14.89 -16.72 12.27
N GLU A 449 14.97 -18.01 11.98
CA GLU A 449 16.19 -18.80 12.16
C GLU A 449 17.35 -18.15 11.38
N ALA A 450 18.57 -18.28 11.89
CA ALA A 450 19.74 -17.54 11.39
C ALA A 450 19.98 -17.70 9.88
N THR A 451 19.76 -18.91 9.34
CA THR A 451 19.94 -19.22 7.91
C THR A 451 18.86 -18.60 6.99
N LEU A 452 17.74 -18.17 7.58
CA LEU A 452 16.62 -17.56 6.84
C LEU A 452 16.58 -16.03 6.94
N ARG A 453 17.44 -15.41 7.76
CA ARG A 453 17.44 -13.94 7.95
C ARG A 453 17.78 -13.21 6.66
N ASP A 454 18.71 -13.73 5.88
CA ASP A 454 19.13 -13.14 4.60
C ASP A 454 18.05 -13.27 3.50
N HIS A 455 16.93 -13.94 3.79
CA HIS A 455 15.78 -13.98 2.89
C HIS A 455 14.99 -12.66 2.90
N VAL A 456 15.19 -11.79 3.89
CA VAL A 456 14.57 -10.47 3.98
C VAL A 456 15.60 -9.39 3.66
N ARG A 457 15.45 -8.77 2.51
CA ARG A 457 16.30 -7.65 2.05
C ARG A 457 15.56 -6.33 2.23
N MET A 458 16.17 -5.36 2.92
CA MET A 458 15.65 -4.02 3.13
C MET A 458 16.34 -3.01 2.21
N ALA A 459 15.57 -2.05 1.69
CA ALA A 459 16.08 -0.91 0.93
C ALA A 459 15.42 0.40 1.40
N TYR A 460 16.15 1.53 1.30
CA TYR A 460 15.71 2.82 1.81
C TYR A 460 15.94 3.92 0.76
N TYR A 461 14.94 4.79 0.61
CA TYR A 461 14.93 5.81 -0.43
C TYR A 461 14.67 7.20 0.16
N ALA A 462 15.28 8.22 -0.43
CA ALA A 462 15.08 9.62 -0.05
C ALA A 462 13.74 10.17 -0.60
N ALA A 463 12.66 9.46 -0.32
CA ALA A 463 11.30 9.72 -0.79
C ALA A 463 10.28 9.35 0.29
N GLY A 464 8.99 9.56 0.03
CA GLY A 464 7.89 9.17 0.92
C GLY A 464 7.30 7.81 0.60
N HIS A 465 6.00 7.64 0.88
CA HIS A 465 5.22 6.42 0.77
C HIS A 465 5.21 5.83 -0.64
N MET A 466 4.99 6.69 -1.63
CA MET A 466 5.06 6.36 -3.05
C MET A 466 6.43 6.80 -3.57
N MET A 467 7.50 6.08 -3.21
CA MET A 467 8.88 6.47 -3.52
C MET A 467 9.15 6.60 -5.01
N TYR A 468 8.35 6.00 -5.84
CA TYR A 468 8.40 6.08 -7.30
C TYR A 468 7.85 7.39 -7.89
N VAL A 469 7.31 8.30 -7.07
CA VAL A 469 7.01 9.69 -7.48
C VAL A 469 8.32 10.50 -7.65
N HIS A 470 9.35 10.19 -6.87
CA HIS A 470 10.67 10.77 -6.99
C HIS A 470 11.50 9.97 -8.00
N GLU A 471 11.89 10.58 -9.12
CA GLU A 471 12.45 9.87 -10.28
C GLU A 471 13.77 9.14 -9.98
N ASP A 472 14.69 9.74 -9.21
CA ASP A 472 15.93 9.09 -8.81
C ASP A 472 15.65 7.86 -7.93
N SER A 473 14.67 7.94 -7.04
CA SER A 473 14.24 6.79 -6.22
C SER A 473 13.55 5.72 -7.05
N LEU A 474 12.75 6.10 -8.05
CA LEU A 474 12.13 5.18 -9.00
C LEU A 474 13.19 4.38 -9.79
N ALA A 475 14.21 5.09 -10.30
CA ALA A 475 15.31 4.45 -11.04
C ALA A 475 16.07 3.45 -10.17
N GLN A 476 16.42 3.83 -8.94
CA GLN A 476 17.13 2.95 -8.00
C GLN A 476 16.24 1.78 -7.55
N LEU A 477 14.96 2.03 -7.27
CA LEU A 477 14.00 0.99 -6.89
C LEU A 477 13.86 -0.08 -7.97
N ARG A 478 13.83 0.30 -9.26
CA ARG A 478 13.84 -0.67 -10.36
C ARG A 478 15.08 -1.55 -10.34
N ILE A 479 16.26 -0.96 -10.16
CA ILE A 479 17.53 -1.71 -10.08
C ILE A 479 17.48 -2.72 -8.93
N ASP A 480 17.11 -2.26 -7.74
CA ASP A 480 17.05 -3.09 -6.54
C ASP A 480 16.04 -4.24 -6.67
N MET A 481 14.86 -3.96 -7.29
CA MET A 481 13.85 -4.99 -7.56
C MET A 481 14.37 -6.03 -8.56
N ILE A 482 15.00 -5.63 -9.66
CA ILE A 482 15.55 -6.57 -10.65
C ILE A 482 16.64 -7.44 -10.03
N ASP A 483 17.53 -6.86 -9.25
CA ASP A 483 18.58 -7.60 -8.54
C ASP A 483 17.98 -8.63 -7.59
N PHE A 484 16.98 -8.23 -6.79
CA PHE A 484 16.26 -9.14 -5.90
C PHE A 484 15.57 -10.28 -6.65
N LEU A 485 14.88 -9.97 -7.75
CA LEU A 485 14.15 -10.94 -8.56
C LEU A 485 15.11 -11.94 -9.21
N ASN A 486 16.25 -11.50 -9.71
CA ASN A 486 17.29 -12.36 -10.28
C ASN A 486 17.90 -13.28 -9.22
N ASP A 487 18.27 -12.73 -8.05
CA ASP A 487 18.81 -13.51 -6.92
C ASP A 487 17.81 -14.60 -6.46
N THR A 488 16.52 -14.28 -6.47
CA THR A 488 15.48 -15.23 -6.05
C THR A 488 15.34 -16.41 -7.00
N LEU A 489 15.60 -16.23 -8.30
CA LEU A 489 15.50 -17.30 -9.30
C LEU A 489 16.79 -18.07 -9.56
N THR A 490 17.96 -17.48 -9.25
CA THR A 490 19.25 -18.13 -9.44
C THR A 490 19.64 -19.08 -8.31
N THR A 491 19.02 -18.95 -7.13
CA THR A 491 19.25 -19.79 -5.96
C THR A 491 18.51 -21.14 -6.08
N ARG A 492 18.68 -21.86 -7.20
CA ARG A 492 18.11 -23.21 -7.42
C ARG A 492 19.16 -24.29 -7.29
#